data_add81fed2772b42c294b957c4076ac81
#
_entry.id   add81fed2772b42c294b957c4076ac81
#
_cell.length_a   1.000
_cell.length_b   1.000
_cell.length_c   1.000
_cell.angle_alpha   90.00
_cell.angle_beta   90.00
_cell.angle_gamma   90.00
#
_symmetry.space_group_name_H-M   'P 1'
#
loop_
_entity.id
_entity.type
_entity.pdbx_description
1 polymer ?
#
loop_
_entity_poly.entity_id
_entity_poly.type
_entity_poly.pdbx_seq_one_letter_code
_entity_poly.pdbx_strand_id
1 'polypeptide(L)'
;MICPKHNIKFSPEQTVGNYGAGNNAGYKTDAANQLMKESASILSDAVRGARIDAHTINDQTIRRFANALAKTEAVLNTPMMKPLVTSQTMNRLKRMQARCADSEFHIALVGAIKAGKSTLINALLDAELASTEVTPETASLTKFRAAKGRSYVTVSFYSADEWCNCWESAQKNHAEVFMEEYRSLNADQYKPSWLDHAPVQQECDSLASLREEIRRWTSSKSPEHYFVKEVEVGLTGIDLPTEVVFVDTPGLDDVVEYRSNITRDYIDRANAVLVCVNATTLRGEELRTISSVFANTRYHPEKVFIVATQIDRLNNPQKDWAKQSAEWLKYLKGVDCFDDAKLAEQNLIPVSGYLYAMLKKAGDSLSDDETFELESLLSKYRIRMSSLPERRDWLLEQTGIRCFMHRLQTEIVTKYRELYRSDIAEAYQACRDDLMRSLNEIRTGQEEIITISRQSIEDIKKKRDECLARLETAKEDRKALDEQIKSLRGSLKKRMEELTEEIMRTGGV
;
A
#
# COMPACT_ATOMS: atom_id res chain seq x y z
N MET A 1 8.69 41.61 4.99
CA MET A 1 8.82 40.33 5.73
C MET A 1 8.40 39.20 4.80
N ILE A 2 9.22 38.20 4.63
CA ILE A 2 8.93 37.05 3.77
C ILE A 2 8.42 35.94 4.68
N CYS A 3 7.21 35.46 4.45
CA CYS A 3 6.73 34.23 5.10
C CYS A 3 7.43 33.05 4.46
N PRO A 4 8.18 32.18 5.21
CA PRO A 4 9.00 31.12 4.63
C PRO A 4 8.21 30.01 3.94
N LYS A 5 6.88 30.00 4.04
CA LYS A 5 6.03 28.94 3.50
C LYS A 5 5.27 29.29 2.23
N HIS A 6 5.18 30.57 1.82
CA HIS A 6 4.32 30.93 0.68
C HIS A 6 4.87 32.02 -0.25
N ASN A 7 6.12 32.44 -0.14
CA ASN A 7 6.73 33.44 -1.04
C ASN A 7 5.87 34.72 -1.26
N ILE A 8 4.98 35.05 -0.32
CA ILE A 8 4.12 36.25 -0.39
C ILE A 8 4.85 37.37 0.31
N LYS A 9 5.31 38.35 -0.46
CA LYS A 9 5.81 39.62 0.06
C LYS A 9 4.62 40.49 0.48
N PHE A 10 4.46 40.70 1.76
CA PHE A 10 3.57 41.74 2.25
C PHE A 10 4.33 43.08 2.26
N SER A 11 3.95 44.01 1.41
CA SER A 11 4.40 45.40 1.55
C SER A 11 3.51 46.13 2.57
N PRO A 12 4.09 46.93 3.47
CA PRO A 12 3.32 47.68 4.48
C PRO A 12 2.31 48.65 3.88
N GLU A 13 2.48 49.08 2.63
CA GLU A 13 1.62 50.05 1.95
C GLU A 13 0.31 49.46 1.41
N GLN A 14 0.23 48.13 1.21
CA GLN A 14 -1.02 47.51 0.77
C GLN A 14 -2.02 47.24 1.90
N THR A 15 -1.60 47.31 3.14
CA THR A 15 -2.46 47.06 4.31
C THR A 15 -3.16 48.31 4.83
N VAL A 16 -2.76 49.53 4.41
CA VAL A 16 -3.31 50.79 4.91
C VAL A 16 -4.31 51.43 3.94
N GLY A 17 -4.36 50.97 2.68
CA GLY A 17 -5.16 51.64 1.64
C GLY A 17 -6.65 51.33 1.58
N ASN A 18 -7.18 50.36 2.33
CA ASN A 18 -8.56 49.89 2.21
C ASN A 18 -9.39 49.94 3.52
N TYR A 19 -8.98 50.70 4.53
CA TYR A 19 -9.74 50.87 5.77
C TYR A 19 -10.43 52.26 5.88
N GLY A 20 -10.82 52.79 4.75
CA GLY A 20 -11.60 54.03 4.69
C GLY A 20 -12.97 53.76 4.11
N ALA A 21 -13.90 53.24 4.86
CA ALA A 21 -15.35 53.49 4.83
C ALA A 21 -16.05 52.44 5.70
N GLY A 22 -16.69 52.89 6.75
CA GLY A 22 -17.51 52.01 7.59
C GLY A 22 -18.60 51.32 6.81
N ASN A 23 -19.01 50.17 7.27
CA ASN A 23 -20.07 49.22 6.89
C ASN A 23 -19.71 47.93 6.13
N ASN A 24 -18.53 47.76 5.54
CA ASN A 24 -18.21 46.49 4.87
C ASN A 24 -17.53 45.44 5.78
N ALA A 25 -17.02 45.80 6.93
CA ALA A 25 -16.38 44.88 7.87
C ALA A 25 -17.41 44.04 8.65
N GLY A 26 -18.57 44.60 8.96
CA GLY A 26 -19.68 43.90 9.62
C GLY A 26 -20.28 42.79 8.73
N TYR A 27 -20.50 43.09 7.46
CA TYR A 27 -21.07 42.10 6.49
C TYR A 27 -20.13 40.94 6.21
N LYS A 28 -18.81 41.16 6.18
CA LYS A 28 -17.83 40.06 5.99
C LYS A 28 -17.67 39.18 7.23
N THR A 29 -17.78 39.78 8.43
CA THR A 29 -17.75 39.03 9.69
C THR A 29 -19.02 38.21 9.91
N ASP A 30 -20.20 38.75 9.56
CA ASP A 30 -21.47 38.03 9.70
C ASP A 30 -21.57 36.85 8.69
N ALA A 31 -21.16 37.07 7.45
CA ALA A 31 -21.09 36.01 6.45
C ALA A 31 -20.08 34.89 6.83
N ALA A 32 -18.92 35.28 7.39
CA ALA A 32 -17.93 34.33 7.88
C ALA A 32 -18.45 33.55 9.10
N ASN A 33 -19.11 34.21 10.04
CA ASN A 33 -19.72 33.59 11.22
C ASN A 33 -20.88 32.65 10.82
N GLN A 34 -21.65 33.02 9.80
CA GLN A 34 -22.75 32.18 9.29
C GLN A 34 -22.21 30.92 8.56
N LEU A 35 -21.20 31.09 7.72
CA LEU A 35 -20.50 29.98 7.06
C LEU A 35 -19.83 29.04 8.07
N MET A 36 -19.25 29.59 9.14
CA MET A 36 -18.66 28.79 10.22
C MET A 36 -19.74 28.06 11.05
N LYS A 37 -20.91 28.68 11.28
CA LYS A 37 -22.06 28.00 11.91
C LYS A 37 -22.63 26.91 11.01
N GLU A 38 -22.76 27.15 9.72
CA GLU A 38 -23.23 26.16 8.75
C GLU A 38 -22.25 25.02 8.58
N SER A 39 -20.93 25.30 8.48
CA SER A 39 -19.91 24.24 8.43
C SER A 39 -19.82 23.46 9.74
N ALA A 40 -19.95 24.12 10.89
CA ALA A 40 -20.04 23.43 12.19
C ALA A 40 -21.32 22.61 12.33
N SER A 41 -22.46 23.07 11.75
CA SER A 41 -23.69 22.30 11.70
C SER A 41 -23.57 21.09 10.79
N ILE A 42 -23.05 21.24 9.59
CA ILE A 42 -22.80 20.15 8.65
C ILE A 42 -21.83 19.11 9.25
N LEU A 43 -20.79 19.57 9.91
CA LEU A 43 -19.85 18.72 10.64
C LEU A 43 -20.51 18.10 11.89
N SER A 44 -21.35 18.86 12.61
CA SER A 44 -22.08 18.35 13.79
C SER A 44 -23.14 17.30 13.41
N ASP A 45 -23.80 17.44 12.28
CA ASP A 45 -24.75 16.44 11.78
C ASP A 45 -24.03 15.17 11.28
N ALA A 46 -22.82 15.32 10.69
CA ALA A 46 -21.93 14.22 10.44
C ALA A 46 -21.34 13.61 11.73
N VAL A 47 -21.22 14.39 12.79
CA VAL A 47 -20.60 14.07 14.09
C VAL A 47 -21.61 13.53 15.12
N ARG A 48 -22.91 13.82 15.01
CA ARG A 48 -23.97 13.30 15.91
C ARG A 48 -24.25 11.80 15.78
N GLY A 49 -23.59 11.11 14.83
CA GLY A 49 -23.52 9.66 14.85
C GLY A 49 -22.80 9.20 16.10
N ALA A 50 -23.51 8.51 17.00
CA ALA A 50 -23.01 7.79 18.16
C ALA A 50 -21.66 7.11 17.87
N ARG A 51 -20.86 6.81 18.90
CA ARG A 51 -19.75 5.84 18.78
C ARG A 51 -20.22 4.72 17.87
N ILE A 52 -19.64 4.66 16.68
CA ILE A 52 -20.06 3.71 15.67
C ILE A 52 -19.60 2.36 16.18
N ASP A 53 -20.54 1.53 16.60
CA ASP A 53 -20.25 0.15 16.96
C ASP A 53 -19.70 -0.54 15.71
N ALA A 54 -18.44 -0.99 15.77
CA ALA A 54 -17.73 -1.60 14.65
C ALA A 54 -18.56 -2.71 13.96
N HIS A 55 -19.38 -3.42 14.72
CA HIS A 55 -20.24 -4.50 14.23
C HIS A 55 -21.49 -4.02 13.45
N THR A 56 -21.81 -2.73 13.44
CA THR A 56 -23.00 -2.19 12.74
C THR A 56 -22.67 -1.48 11.43
N ILE A 57 -21.41 -1.46 11.03
CA ILE A 57 -20.96 -0.74 9.84
C ILE A 57 -21.29 -1.56 8.58
N ASN A 58 -22.07 -0.95 7.71
CA ASN A 58 -22.44 -1.48 6.40
C ASN A 58 -22.03 -0.52 5.27
N ASP A 59 -22.16 -0.94 4.04
CA ASP A 59 -21.80 -0.15 2.86
C ASP A 59 -22.57 1.18 2.79
N GLN A 60 -23.79 1.23 3.33
CA GLN A 60 -24.56 2.47 3.42
C GLN A 60 -23.90 3.47 4.39
N THR A 61 -23.32 2.98 5.47
CA THR A 61 -22.56 3.80 6.43
C THR A 61 -21.30 4.39 5.76
N ILE A 62 -20.56 3.59 5.02
CA ILE A 62 -19.37 4.06 4.27
C ILE A 62 -19.77 5.11 3.22
N ARG A 63 -20.87 4.91 2.50
CA ARG A 63 -21.40 5.94 1.57
C ARG A 63 -21.77 7.24 2.28
N ARG A 64 -22.30 7.17 3.50
CA ARG A 64 -22.56 8.38 4.32
C ARG A 64 -21.26 9.09 4.68
N PHE A 65 -20.20 8.36 5.02
CA PHE A 65 -18.88 8.95 5.27
C PHE A 65 -18.35 9.65 4.02
N ALA A 66 -18.37 9.00 2.86
CA ALA A 66 -17.96 9.58 1.59
C ALA A 66 -18.72 10.89 1.30
N ASN A 67 -20.05 10.89 1.48
CA ASN A 67 -20.87 12.07 1.27
C ASN A 67 -20.54 13.22 2.25
N ALA A 68 -20.26 12.87 3.52
CA ALA A 68 -19.88 13.87 4.52
C ALA A 68 -18.53 14.50 4.18
N LEU A 69 -17.55 13.69 3.77
CA LEU A 69 -16.24 14.19 3.34
C LEU A 69 -16.32 15.06 2.08
N ALA A 70 -17.16 14.68 1.09
CA ALA A 70 -17.37 15.47 -0.12
C ALA A 70 -17.99 16.85 0.19
N LYS A 71 -18.98 16.89 1.11
CA LYS A 71 -19.54 18.15 1.59
C LYS A 71 -18.50 19.01 2.31
N THR A 72 -17.67 18.38 3.15
CA THR A 72 -16.58 19.06 3.85
C THR A 72 -15.57 19.63 2.85
N GLU A 73 -15.18 18.88 1.83
CA GLU A 73 -14.29 19.37 0.77
C GLU A 73 -14.86 20.59 0.05
N ALA A 74 -16.14 20.55 -0.29
CA ALA A 74 -16.80 21.67 -0.94
C ALA A 74 -16.74 22.95 -0.09
N VAL A 75 -16.92 22.84 1.24
CA VAL A 75 -16.80 23.96 2.16
C VAL A 75 -15.36 24.47 2.26
N LEU A 76 -14.38 23.55 2.39
CA LEU A 76 -12.97 23.92 2.51
C LEU A 76 -12.39 24.55 1.23
N ASN A 77 -12.97 24.27 0.07
CA ASN A 77 -12.60 24.86 -1.21
C ASN A 77 -13.25 26.22 -1.49
N THR A 78 -14.12 26.73 -0.60
CA THR A 78 -14.69 28.06 -0.77
C THR A 78 -13.60 29.14 -0.77
N PRO A 79 -13.81 30.27 -1.48
CA PRO A 79 -12.82 31.35 -1.53
C PRO A 79 -12.41 31.91 -0.14
N MET A 80 -13.26 31.74 0.86
CA MET A 80 -12.97 32.17 2.23
C MET A 80 -12.13 31.17 3.01
N MET A 81 -12.38 29.85 2.84
CA MET A 81 -11.72 28.80 3.60
C MET A 81 -10.41 28.37 2.96
N LYS A 82 -10.36 28.31 1.63
CA LYS A 82 -9.19 27.82 0.87
C LYS A 82 -7.84 28.44 1.29
N PRO A 83 -7.71 29.75 1.56
CA PRO A 83 -6.43 30.32 2.01
C PRO A 83 -6.05 29.94 3.45
N LEU A 84 -6.99 29.48 4.25
CA LEU A 84 -6.80 29.14 5.67
C LEU A 84 -6.47 27.65 5.88
N VAL A 85 -6.82 26.80 4.92
CA VAL A 85 -6.65 25.35 5.00
C VAL A 85 -5.27 24.93 4.51
N THR A 86 -4.59 24.10 5.28
CA THR A 86 -3.27 23.57 4.87
C THR A 86 -3.42 22.51 3.79
N SER A 87 -2.40 22.38 2.93
CA SER A 87 -2.32 21.30 1.93
C SER A 87 -2.39 19.92 2.59
N GLN A 88 -1.83 19.78 3.79
CA GLN A 88 -1.85 18.54 4.55
C GLN A 88 -3.28 18.13 4.94
N THR A 89 -4.11 19.07 5.40
CA THR A 89 -5.52 18.82 5.73
C THR A 89 -6.30 18.39 4.49
N MET A 90 -6.12 19.08 3.34
CA MET A 90 -6.76 18.70 2.09
C MET A 90 -6.33 17.34 1.59
N ASN A 91 -5.05 17.02 1.68
CA ASN A 91 -4.54 15.71 1.25
C ASN A 91 -5.07 14.58 2.13
N ARG A 92 -5.20 14.78 3.44
CA ARG A 92 -5.84 13.79 4.33
C ARG A 92 -7.30 13.55 3.97
N LEU A 93 -8.05 14.62 3.74
CA LEU A 93 -9.46 14.52 3.33
C LEU A 93 -9.60 13.74 2.03
N LYS A 94 -8.82 14.07 1.00
CA LYS A 94 -8.84 13.38 -0.30
C LYS A 94 -8.44 11.91 -0.18
N ARG A 95 -7.44 11.59 0.64
CA ARG A 95 -7.04 10.20 0.92
C ARG A 95 -8.19 9.41 1.58
N MET A 96 -8.89 10.02 2.53
CA MET A 96 -10.01 9.36 3.18
C MET A 96 -11.21 9.20 2.25
N GLN A 97 -11.49 10.17 1.38
CA GLN A 97 -12.51 10.05 0.34
C GLN A 97 -12.20 8.89 -0.62
N ALA A 98 -10.96 8.82 -1.12
CA ALA A 98 -10.51 7.72 -1.98
C ALA A 98 -10.70 6.36 -1.27
N ARG A 99 -10.34 6.27 0.01
CA ARG A 99 -10.52 5.05 0.81
C ARG A 99 -11.99 4.66 1.00
N CYS A 100 -12.90 5.62 1.16
CA CYS A 100 -14.35 5.33 1.24
C CYS A 100 -14.97 4.98 -0.12
N ALA A 101 -14.37 5.42 -1.22
CA ALA A 101 -14.83 5.11 -2.58
C ALA A 101 -14.32 3.74 -3.05
N ASP A 102 -13.20 3.30 -2.52
CA ASP A 102 -12.59 2.01 -2.83
C ASP A 102 -13.38 0.90 -2.15
N SER A 103 -14.10 0.14 -2.96
CA SER A 103 -14.83 -1.06 -2.50
C SER A 103 -14.06 -2.34 -2.77
N GLU A 104 -12.82 -2.23 -3.25
CA GLU A 104 -11.97 -3.34 -3.62
C GLU A 104 -11.28 -3.95 -2.41
N PHE A 105 -11.08 -5.26 -2.47
CA PHE A 105 -10.37 -6.02 -1.47
C PHE A 105 -8.98 -6.34 -1.98
N HIS A 106 -7.99 -5.59 -1.53
CA HIS A 106 -6.62 -5.69 -1.99
C HIS A 106 -5.84 -6.72 -1.19
N ILE A 107 -5.28 -7.70 -1.90
CA ILE A 107 -4.39 -8.73 -1.35
C ILE A 107 -2.99 -8.48 -1.90
N ALA A 108 -2.10 -7.94 -1.07
CA ALA A 108 -0.72 -7.69 -1.46
C ALA A 108 0.14 -8.96 -1.36
N LEU A 109 0.89 -9.27 -2.40
CA LEU A 109 1.90 -10.33 -2.38
C LEU A 109 3.28 -9.69 -2.19
N VAL A 110 3.95 -10.08 -1.14
CA VAL A 110 5.26 -9.55 -0.73
C VAL A 110 6.23 -10.71 -0.56
N GLY A 111 7.48 -10.50 -0.83
CA GLY A 111 8.53 -11.52 -0.64
C GLY A 111 9.80 -11.18 -1.41
N ALA A 112 10.89 -11.81 -1.03
CA ALA A 112 12.17 -11.68 -1.70
C ALA A 112 12.12 -12.09 -3.19
N ILE A 113 13.15 -11.75 -3.93
CA ILE A 113 13.34 -12.24 -5.30
C ILE A 113 13.37 -13.77 -5.28
N LYS A 114 12.65 -14.41 -6.22
CA LYS A 114 12.50 -15.88 -6.30
C LYS A 114 11.77 -16.54 -5.11
N ALA A 115 11.07 -15.77 -4.28
CA ALA A 115 10.22 -16.33 -3.23
C ALA A 115 8.97 -17.05 -3.76
N GLY A 116 8.73 -17.07 -5.08
CA GLY A 116 7.60 -17.75 -5.69
C GLY A 116 6.30 -16.94 -5.75
N LYS A 117 6.35 -15.62 -5.64
CA LYS A 117 5.18 -14.71 -5.74
C LYS A 117 4.42 -14.92 -7.05
N SER A 118 5.09 -14.75 -8.18
CA SER A 118 4.47 -14.88 -9.51
C SER A 118 3.92 -16.29 -9.76
N THR A 119 4.63 -17.34 -9.31
CA THR A 119 4.15 -18.72 -9.40
C THR A 119 2.88 -18.92 -8.57
N LEU A 120 2.82 -18.32 -7.39
CA LEU A 120 1.62 -18.34 -6.54
C LEU A 120 0.45 -17.62 -7.21
N ILE A 121 0.68 -16.42 -7.72
CA ILE A 121 -0.35 -15.65 -8.44
C ILE A 121 -0.90 -16.47 -9.61
N ASN A 122 -0.02 -17.02 -10.44
CA ASN A 122 -0.42 -17.86 -11.58
C ASN A 122 -1.27 -19.07 -11.14
N ALA A 123 -0.91 -19.70 -10.02
CA ALA A 123 -1.68 -20.81 -9.47
C ALA A 123 -3.04 -20.37 -8.90
N LEU A 124 -3.13 -19.19 -8.29
CA LEU A 124 -4.38 -18.64 -7.76
C LEU A 124 -5.33 -18.15 -8.87
N LEU A 125 -4.78 -17.64 -9.97
CA LEU A 125 -5.55 -17.21 -11.15
C LEU A 125 -5.89 -18.35 -12.09
N ASP A 126 -5.33 -19.53 -11.88
CA ASP A 126 -5.37 -20.68 -12.81
C ASP A 126 -4.92 -20.30 -14.24
N ALA A 127 -3.99 -19.36 -14.36
CA ALA A 127 -3.49 -18.79 -15.60
C ALA A 127 -2.03 -18.32 -15.48
N GLU A 128 -1.20 -18.61 -16.47
CA GLU A 128 0.20 -18.18 -16.50
C GLU A 128 0.32 -16.75 -17.05
N LEU A 129 0.18 -15.75 -16.20
CA LEU A 129 0.20 -14.33 -16.57
C LEU A 129 1.33 -13.54 -15.93
N ALA A 130 1.60 -13.78 -14.64
CA ALA A 130 2.72 -13.16 -13.95
C ALA A 130 4.03 -13.80 -14.43
N SER A 131 5.04 -12.97 -14.74
CA SER A 131 6.35 -13.47 -15.18
C SER A 131 7.02 -14.28 -14.09
N THR A 132 7.55 -15.44 -14.48
CA THR A 132 8.33 -16.32 -13.62
C THR A 132 9.82 -16.34 -14.01
N GLU A 133 10.25 -15.43 -14.90
CA GLU A 133 11.63 -15.35 -15.36
C GLU A 133 12.63 -14.98 -14.24
N VAL A 134 13.89 -15.33 -14.46
CA VAL A 134 14.96 -15.27 -13.45
C VAL A 134 15.40 -13.84 -13.14
N THR A 135 15.18 -12.90 -14.06
CA THR A 135 15.47 -11.49 -13.87
C THR A 135 14.34 -10.80 -13.09
N PRO A 136 14.65 -9.85 -12.20
CA PRO A 136 13.62 -9.13 -11.45
C PRO A 136 12.81 -8.25 -12.42
N GLU A 137 11.69 -8.81 -12.93
CA GLU A 137 10.83 -8.12 -13.89
C GLU A 137 9.74 -7.27 -13.24
N THR A 138 9.46 -7.47 -11.95
CA THR A 138 8.39 -6.72 -11.26
C THR A 138 8.91 -5.34 -10.81
N ALA A 139 9.15 -4.47 -11.77
CA ALA A 139 9.54 -3.09 -11.50
C ALA A 139 8.35 -2.18 -11.19
N SER A 140 7.15 -2.57 -11.65
CA SER A 140 5.89 -1.85 -11.48
C SER A 140 4.89 -2.67 -10.66
N LEU A 141 3.99 -1.99 -9.99
CA LEU A 141 2.89 -2.61 -9.26
C LEU A 141 1.93 -3.25 -10.27
N THR A 142 1.70 -4.58 -10.17
CA THR A 142 0.79 -5.29 -11.08
C THR A 142 -0.42 -5.81 -10.32
N LYS A 143 -1.60 -5.42 -10.75
CA LYS A 143 -2.90 -5.80 -10.18
C LYS A 143 -3.60 -6.83 -11.05
N PHE A 144 -4.16 -7.86 -10.43
CA PHE A 144 -4.94 -8.89 -11.10
C PHE A 144 -6.32 -9.00 -10.48
N ARG A 145 -7.36 -8.97 -11.31
CA ARG A 145 -8.75 -9.03 -10.87
C ARG A 145 -9.64 -9.78 -11.85
N ALA A 146 -10.84 -10.18 -11.39
CA ALA A 146 -11.87 -10.70 -12.29
C ALA A 146 -12.50 -9.58 -13.11
N ALA A 147 -12.67 -9.80 -14.42
CA ALA A 147 -13.35 -8.91 -15.34
C ALA A 147 -14.73 -9.44 -15.73
N LYS A 148 -15.70 -8.54 -15.90
CA LYS A 148 -17.09 -8.86 -16.29
C LYS A 148 -17.31 -8.76 -17.80
N GLY A 149 -16.36 -8.81 -18.62
CA GLY A 149 -16.54 -8.65 -20.08
C GLY A 149 -15.42 -9.35 -20.80
N ARG A 150 -14.60 -8.60 -21.48
CA ARG A 150 -13.37 -9.09 -22.07
C ARG A 150 -12.21 -8.95 -21.11
N SER A 151 -11.20 -9.78 -21.28
CA SER A 151 -9.94 -9.60 -20.57
C SER A 151 -9.25 -8.34 -21.09
N TYR A 152 -8.54 -7.62 -20.19
CA TYR A 152 -7.91 -6.36 -20.56
C TYR A 152 -6.63 -6.12 -19.75
N VAL A 153 -5.78 -5.24 -20.27
CA VAL A 153 -4.65 -4.64 -19.57
C VAL A 153 -4.86 -3.13 -19.54
N THR A 154 -4.79 -2.52 -18.37
CA THR A 154 -4.74 -1.06 -18.21
C THR A 154 -3.38 -0.68 -17.64
N VAL A 155 -2.72 0.27 -18.28
CA VAL A 155 -1.39 0.74 -17.89
C VAL A 155 -1.46 2.20 -17.50
N SER A 156 -0.98 2.51 -16.31
CA SER A 156 -0.85 3.87 -15.80
C SER A 156 0.64 4.25 -15.72
N PHE A 157 0.94 5.51 -16.02
CA PHE A 157 2.29 6.01 -16.14
C PHE A 157 2.65 6.96 -15.00
N TYR A 158 3.94 7.10 -14.74
CA TYR A 158 4.45 8.10 -13.79
C TYR A 158 4.20 9.52 -14.31
N SER A 159 3.90 10.44 -13.40
CA SER A 159 4.04 11.85 -13.69
C SER A 159 5.52 12.25 -13.77
N ALA A 160 5.79 13.41 -14.40
CA ALA A 160 7.15 13.93 -14.49
C ALA A 160 7.79 14.12 -13.10
N ASP A 161 7.00 14.59 -12.11
CA ASP A 161 7.47 14.77 -10.74
C ASP A 161 7.74 13.42 -10.04
N GLU A 162 6.86 12.44 -10.19
CA GLU A 162 7.06 11.09 -9.63
C GLU A 162 8.29 10.40 -10.23
N TRP A 163 8.48 10.55 -11.54
CA TRP A 163 9.65 10.01 -12.22
C TRP A 163 10.95 10.67 -11.77
N CYS A 164 10.93 11.99 -11.58
CA CYS A 164 12.08 12.72 -11.06
C CYS A 164 12.48 12.18 -9.67
N ASN A 165 11.51 12.00 -8.78
CA ASN A 165 11.73 11.41 -7.45
C ASN A 165 12.29 9.97 -7.53
N CYS A 166 11.78 9.16 -8.46
CA CYS A 166 12.27 7.80 -8.70
C CYS A 166 13.73 7.81 -9.15
N TRP A 167 14.07 8.68 -10.12
CA TRP A 167 15.39 8.80 -10.66
C TRP A 167 16.40 9.35 -9.63
N GLU A 168 16.03 10.37 -8.87
CA GLU A 168 16.85 10.90 -7.78
C GLU A 168 17.10 9.85 -6.69
N SER A 169 16.09 9.04 -6.36
CA SER A 169 16.21 7.92 -5.44
C SER A 169 17.21 6.88 -5.97
N ALA A 170 17.14 6.53 -7.25
CA ALA A 170 18.07 5.60 -7.89
C ALA A 170 19.52 6.10 -7.86
N GLN A 171 19.72 7.38 -8.13
CA GLN A 171 21.04 8.01 -8.05
C GLN A 171 21.61 8.01 -6.62
N LYS A 172 20.80 8.40 -5.65
CA LYS A 172 21.18 8.50 -4.24
C LYS A 172 21.57 7.14 -3.65
N ASN A 173 20.88 6.07 -4.08
CA ASN A 173 21.11 4.72 -3.57
C ASN A 173 22.08 3.91 -4.45
N HIS A 174 22.75 4.55 -5.40
CA HIS A 174 23.71 3.90 -6.29
C HIS A 174 23.15 2.66 -7.02
N ALA A 175 21.91 2.77 -7.53
CA ALA A 175 21.26 1.72 -8.31
C ALA A 175 21.88 1.63 -9.73
N GLU A 176 23.17 1.27 -9.80
CA GLU A 176 23.98 1.31 -11.03
C GLU A 176 23.37 0.44 -12.13
N VAL A 177 22.94 -0.79 -11.80
CA VAL A 177 22.34 -1.72 -12.76
C VAL A 177 21.09 -1.11 -13.40
N PHE A 178 20.19 -0.53 -12.61
CA PHE A 178 19.01 0.15 -13.11
C PHE A 178 19.34 1.30 -14.07
N MET A 179 20.34 2.12 -13.71
CA MET A 179 20.75 3.26 -14.53
C MET A 179 21.49 2.83 -15.81
N GLU A 180 22.27 1.76 -15.75
CA GLU A 180 22.98 1.20 -16.91
C GLU A 180 22.01 0.57 -17.90
N GLU A 181 21.06 -0.25 -17.43
CA GLU A 181 20.00 -0.83 -18.26
C GLU A 181 19.15 0.24 -18.91
N TYR A 182 18.73 1.28 -18.17
CA TYR A 182 18.01 2.43 -18.70
C TYR A 182 18.76 3.09 -19.87
N ARG A 183 20.06 3.31 -19.72
CA ARG A 183 20.91 3.90 -20.78
C ARG A 183 21.10 2.95 -21.95
N SER A 184 21.34 1.65 -21.70
CA SER A 184 21.56 0.64 -22.74
C SER A 184 20.34 0.48 -23.66
N LEU A 185 19.14 0.61 -23.11
CA LEU A 185 17.86 0.55 -23.82
C LEU A 185 17.48 1.90 -24.48
N ASN A 186 18.30 2.94 -24.32
CA ASN A 186 17.99 4.31 -24.78
C ASN A 186 16.59 4.77 -24.32
N ALA A 187 16.18 4.41 -23.10
CA ALA A 187 14.83 4.65 -22.60
C ALA A 187 14.47 6.14 -22.54
N ASP A 188 15.45 7.04 -22.42
CA ASP A 188 15.24 8.49 -22.32
C ASP A 188 14.48 9.06 -23.54
N GLN A 189 14.61 8.47 -24.71
CA GLN A 189 13.89 8.90 -25.92
C GLN A 189 12.37 8.64 -25.82
N TYR A 190 11.93 7.70 -24.98
CA TYR A 190 10.51 7.37 -24.77
C TYR A 190 9.86 8.20 -23.65
N LYS A 191 10.67 8.87 -22.86
CA LYS A 191 10.25 9.71 -21.72
C LYS A 191 9.17 10.74 -22.11
N PRO A 192 9.29 11.53 -23.20
CA PRO A 192 8.27 12.50 -23.57
C PRO A 192 6.95 11.88 -24.00
N SER A 193 6.96 10.60 -24.40
CA SER A 193 5.77 9.90 -24.88
C SER A 193 4.94 9.33 -23.74
N TRP A 194 5.56 9.00 -22.62
CA TRP A 194 4.89 8.23 -21.56
C TRP A 194 4.74 8.95 -20.23
N LEU A 195 5.59 9.95 -19.88
CA LEU A 195 5.38 10.72 -18.66
C LEU A 195 4.13 11.60 -18.80
N ASP A 196 3.35 11.67 -17.73
CA ASP A 196 2.06 12.39 -17.69
C ASP A 196 1.03 11.89 -18.72
N HIS A 197 1.29 10.73 -19.35
CA HIS A 197 0.35 10.15 -20.30
C HIS A 197 -0.89 9.61 -19.57
N ALA A 198 -2.06 9.78 -20.18
CA ALA A 198 -3.30 9.20 -19.67
C ALA A 198 -3.21 7.67 -19.67
N PRO A 199 -3.88 6.97 -18.73
CA PRO A 199 -3.89 5.51 -18.72
C PRO A 199 -4.32 4.93 -20.07
N VAL A 200 -3.64 3.87 -20.51
CA VAL A 200 -3.93 3.14 -21.75
C VAL A 200 -4.59 1.82 -21.39
N GLN A 201 -5.74 1.54 -22.00
CA GLN A 201 -6.42 0.25 -21.84
C GLN A 201 -6.46 -0.50 -23.18
N GLN A 202 -6.07 -1.78 -23.13
CA GLN A 202 -6.09 -2.70 -24.26
C GLN A 202 -6.94 -3.93 -23.89
N GLU A 203 -7.98 -4.20 -24.69
CA GLU A 203 -8.74 -5.45 -24.59
C GLU A 203 -7.99 -6.58 -25.30
N CYS A 204 -8.07 -7.78 -24.73
CA CYS A 204 -7.41 -8.99 -25.25
C CYS A 204 -8.43 -10.11 -25.44
N ASP A 205 -8.38 -10.77 -26.61
CA ASP A 205 -9.32 -11.83 -26.96
C ASP A 205 -8.84 -13.24 -26.54
N SER A 206 -7.58 -13.36 -26.12
CA SER A 206 -6.99 -14.63 -25.69
C SER A 206 -6.00 -14.45 -24.53
N LEU A 207 -5.74 -15.52 -23.78
CA LEU A 207 -4.69 -15.52 -22.74
C LEU A 207 -3.30 -15.28 -23.33
N ALA A 208 -3.05 -15.69 -24.57
CA ALA A 208 -1.78 -15.47 -25.26
C ALA A 208 -1.57 -13.98 -25.53
N SER A 209 -2.58 -13.28 -26.11
CA SER A 209 -2.51 -11.84 -26.36
C SER A 209 -2.43 -11.03 -25.04
N LEU A 210 -3.14 -11.49 -24.01
CA LEU A 210 -3.07 -10.87 -22.69
C LEU A 210 -1.66 -10.97 -22.09
N ARG A 211 -1.04 -12.15 -22.18
CA ARG A 211 0.34 -12.39 -21.71
C ARG A 211 1.35 -11.53 -22.48
N GLU A 212 1.20 -11.42 -23.78
CA GLU A 212 2.07 -10.61 -24.63
C GLU A 212 1.98 -9.13 -24.24
N GLU A 213 0.76 -8.61 -24.02
CA GLU A 213 0.55 -7.22 -23.63
C GLU A 213 1.10 -6.94 -22.22
N ILE A 214 0.91 -7.83 -21.25
CA ILE A 214 1.54 -7.72 -19.93
C ILE A 214 3.06 -7.66 -20.07
N ARG A 215 3.65 -8.60 -20.83
CA ARG A 215 5.11 -8.67 -21.04
C ARG A 215 5.64 -7.39 -21.69
N ARG A 216 4.93 -6.80 -22.62
CA ARG A 216 5.31 -5.55 -23.27
C ARG A 216 5.56 -4.44 -22.25
N TRP A 217 4.74 -4.33 -21.22
CA TRP A 217 4.79 -3.25 -20.24
C TRP A 217 5.58 -3.56 -18.97
N THR A 218 5.79 -4.83 -18.66
CA THR A 218 6.48 -5.24 -17.43
C THR A 218 7.89 -5.78 -17.67
N SER A 219 8.25 -6.15 -18.90
CA SER A 219 9.56 -6.74 -19.18
C SER A 219 10.69 -5.72 -19.10
N SER A 220 11.74 -6.08 -18.37
CA SER A 220 12.99 -5.30 -18.28
C SER A 220 13.68 -5.08 -19.64
N LYS A 221 13.28 -5.82 -20.68
CA LYS A 221 13.80 -5.66 -22.05
C LYS A 221 13.08 -4.56 -22.86
N SER A 222 11.95 -4.05 -22.35
CA SER A 222 11.19 -2.98 -22.99
C SER A 222 11.58 -1.63 -22.38
N PRO A 223 11.99 -0.63 -23.18
CA PRO A 223 12.35 0.68 -22.65
C PRO A 223 11.19 1.41 -21.99
N GLU A 224 9.96 1.12 -22.40
CA GLU A 224 8.74 1.74 -21.87
C GLU A 224 8.44 1.36 -20.44
N HIS A 225 8.89 0.17 -19.99
CA HIS A 225 8.60 -0.32 -18.64
C HIS A 225 9.09 0.62 -17.52
N TYR A 226 10.13 1.42 -17.79
CA TYR A 226 10.63 2.40 -16.83
C TYR A 226 9.61 3.47 -16.45
N PHE A 227 8.69 3.81 -17.35
CA PHE A 227 7.69 4.86 -17.15
C PHE A 227 6.35 4.34 -16.65
N VAL A 228 6.21 3.02 -16.56
CA VAL A 228 5.01 2.35 -16.06
C VAL A 228 4.97 2.41 -14.53
N LYS A 229 3.91 3.01 -14.00
CA LYS A 229 3.62 3.10 -12.58
C LYS A 229 2.87 1.88 -12.07
N GLU A 230 1.83 1.48 -12.80
CA GLU A 230 0.92 0.42 -12.43
C GLU A 230 0.37 -0.27 -13.68
N VAL A 231 0.24 -1.59 -13.60
CA VAL A 231 -0.43 -2.42 -14.61
C VAL A 231 -1.62 -3.10 -13.95
N GLU A 232 -2.83 -2.89 -14.45
CA GLU A 232 -4.02 -3.61 -14.03
C GLU A 232 -4.43 -4.62 -15.10
N VAL A 233 -4.62 -5.86 -14.69
CA VAL A 233 -4.99 -6.99 -15.55
C VAL A 233 -6.36 -7.50 -15.12
N GLY A 234 -7.34 -7.33 -15.99
CA GLY A 234 -8.67 -7.91 -15.82
C GLY A 234 -8.79 -9.24 -16.56
N LEU A 235 -9.15 -10.31 -15.85
CA LEU A 235 -9.35 -11.65 -16.41
C LEU A 235 -10.81 -12.07 -16.40
N THR A 236 -11.26 -12.66 -17.48
CA THR A 236 -12.57 -13.33 -17.55
C THR A 236 -12.44 -14.83 -17.25
N GLY A 237 -13.49 -15.42 -16.72
CA GLY A 237 -13.57 -16.86 -16.52
C GLY A 237 -12.79 -17.41 -15.32
N ILE A 238 -12.28 -16.55 -14.45
CA ILE A 238 -11.65 -16.97 -13.18
C ILE A 238 -12.67 -17.00 -12.03
N ASP A 239 -12.49 -17.95 -11.12
CA ASP A 239 -13.33 -18.07 -9.92
C ASP A 239 -12.79 -17.16 -8.78
N LEU A 240 -12.90 -15.86 -9.01
CA LEU A 240 -12.50 -14.83 -8.07
C LEU A 240 -13.63 -13.80 -7.93
N PRO A 241 -14.00 -13.40 -6.69
CA PRO A 241 -14.92 -12.30 -6.50
C PRO A 241 -14.44 -11.01 -7.18
N THR A 242 -15.33 -10.29 -7.86
CA THR A 242 -14.97 -9.10 -8.66
C THR A 242 -14.35 -7.96 -7.85
N GLU A 243 -14.61 -7.94 -6.57
CA GLU A 243 -14.01 -6.97 -5.63
C GLU A 243 -12.59 -7.35 -5.17
N VAL A 244 -12.15 -8.58 -5.38
CA VAL A 244 -10.82 -9.04 -4.96
C VAL A 244 -9.78 -8.67 -6.01
N VAL A 245 -8.72 -8.01 -5.55
CA VAL A 245 -7.58 -7.60 -6.36
C VAL A 245 -6.30 -8.19 -5.77
N PHE A 246 -5.64 -9.08 -6.49
CA PHE A 246 -4.29 -9.51 -6.17
C PHE A 246 -3.30 -8.46 -6.65
N VAL A 247 -2.34 -8.13 -5.82
CA VAL A 247 -1.34 -7.11 -6.13
C VAL A 247 0.05 -7.69 -5.99
N ASP A 248 0.72 -7.87 -7.12
CA ASP A 248 2.14 -8.21 -7.13
C ASP A 248 2.95 -6.94 -6.90
N THR A 249 3.68 -6.91 -5.79
CA THR A 249 4.46 -5.74 -5.41
C THR A 249 5.93 -5.92 -5.75
N PRO A 250 6.65 -4.83 -6.08
CA PRO A 250 8.11 -4.85 -6.11
C PRO A 250 8.70 -5.39 -4.81
N GLY A 251 9.94 -5.87 -4.85
CA GLY A 251 10.63 -6.36 -3.65
C GLY A 251 10.76 -5.25 -2.58
N LEU A 252 10.64 -5.62 -1.30
CA LEU A 252 10.86 -4.67 -0.18
C LEU A 252 12.31 -4.16 -0.11
N ASP A 253 13.24 -4.93 -0.67
CA ASP A 253 14.67 -4.61 -0.75
C ASP A 253 15.08 -4.20 -2.18
N ASP A 254 14.16 -3.56 -2.94
CA ASP A 254 14.49 -3.03 -4.26
C ASP A 254 15.59 -1.96 -4.11
N VAL A 255 16.58 -2.01 -4.97
CA VAL A 255 17.72 -1.06 -5.00
C VAL A 255 17.25 0.39 -5.19
N VAL A 256 16.07 0.58 -5.79
CA VAL A 256 15.42 1.89 -5.90
C VAL A 256 14.47 2.07 -4.70
N GLU A 257 14.93 2.75 -3.67
CA GLU A 257 14.16 2.98 -2.42
C GLU A 257 12.76 3.56 -2.67
N TYR A 258 12.57 4.33 -3.73
CA TYR A 258 11.26 4.84 -4.13
C TYR A 258 10.26 3.70 -4.40
N ARG A 259 10.69 2.61 -5.03
CA ARG A 259 9.86 1.42 -5.30
C ARG A 259 9.58 0.63 -4.02
N SER A 260 10.57 0.48 -3.15
CA SER A 260 10.38 -0.12 -1.83
C SER A 260 9.38 0.67 -0.98
N ASN A 261 9.38 2.00 -1.07
CA ASN A 261 8.42 2.85 -0.37
C ASN A 261 7.00 2.68 -0.91
N ILE A 262 6.82 2.52 -2.23
CA ILE A 262 5.52 2.18 -2.83
C ILE A 262 4.99 0.86 -2.23
N THR A 263 5.84 -0.15 -2.13
CA THR A 263 5.48 -1.45 -1.54
C THR A 263 5.09 -1.30 -0.07
N ARG A 264 5.85 -0.54 0.73
CA ARG A 264 5.53 -0.29 2.15
C ARG A 264 4.21 0.45 2.31
N ASP A 265 3.96 1.49 1.51
CA ASP A 265 2.70 2.23 1.49
C ASP A 265 1.52 1.32 1.08
N TYR A 266 1.79 0.35 0.21
CA TYR A 266 0.77 -0.59 -0.23
C TYR A 266 0.44 -1.64 0.83
N ILE A 267 1.43 -2.17 1.54
CA ILE A 267 1.26 -3.09 2.67
C ILE A 267 0.36 -2.48 3.74
N ASP A 268 0.57 -1.20 4.07
CA ASP A 268 -0.24 -0.48 5.05
C ASP A 268 -1.73 -0.39 4.64
N ARG A 269 -2.00 -0.27 3.33
CA ARG A 269 -3.36 -0.11 2.78
C ARG A 269 -4.03 -1.44 2.46
N ALA A 270 -3.27 -2.50 2.22
CA ALA A 270 -3.81 -3.80 1.82
C ALA A 270 -4.73 -4.38 2.92
N ASN A 271 -5.77 -5.05 2.48
CA ASN A 271 -6.72 -5.74 3.36
C ASN A 271 -6.15 -7.08 3.85
N ALA A 272 -5.29 -7.71 3.04
CA ALA A 272 -4.51 -8.88 3.42
C ALA A 272 -3.12 -8.80 2.79
N VAL A 273 -2.12 -9.35 3.47
CA VAL A 273 -0.72 -9.39 3.00
C VAL A 273 -0.23 -10.83 3.00
N LEU A 274 0.08 -11.35 1.82
CA LEU A 274 0.65 -12.68 1.63
C LEU A 274 2.18 -12.54 1.56
N VAL A 275 2.86 -12.94 2.61
CA VAL A 275 4.33 -12.95 2.67
C VAL A 275 4.83 -14.27 2.12
N CYS A 276 5.29 -14.27 0.88
CA CYS A 276 5.84 -15.44 0.22
C CYS A 276 7.27 -15.72 0.72
N VAL A 277 7.48 -16.91 1.25
CA VAL A 277 8.76 -17.36 1.81
C VAL A 277 9.06 -18.75 1.26
N ASN A 278 10.29 -18.96 0.80
CA ASN A 278 10.70 -20.27 0.32
C ASN A 278 10.71 -21.30 1.47
N ALA A 279 9.99 -22.40 1.31
CA ALA A 279 9.87 -23.45 2.34
C ALA A 279 11.18 -24.12 2.75
N THR A 280 12.23 -24.01 1.93
CA THR A 280 13.52 -24.64 2.22
C THR A 280 14.36 -23.86 3.23
N THR A 281 14.10 -22.57 3.38
CA THR A 281 14.94 -21.70 4.23
C THR A 281 14.10 -20.60 4.88
N LEU A 282 14.34 -20.36 6.17
CA LEU A 282 13.85 -19.17 6.88
C LEU A 282 15.08 -18.49 7.50
N ARG A 283 15.81 -17.70 6.71
CA ARG A 283 17.07 -17.05 7.14
C ARG A 283 17.20 -15.64 6.54
N GLY A 284 17.97 -14.81 7.20
CA GLY A 284 18.48 -13.53 6.69
C GLY A 284 17.41 -12.66 6.03
N GLU A 285 17.31 -12.70 4.73
CA GLU A 285 16.43 -11.87 3.92
C GLU A 285 14.94 -12.17 4.15
N GLU A 286 14.59 -13.46 4.27
CA GLU A 286 13.20 -13.86 4.53
C GLU A 286 12.72 -13.38 5.90
N LEU A 287 13.56 -13.50 6.94
CA LEU A 287 13.24 -12.99 8.27
C LEU A 287 13.11 -11.47 8.28
N ARG A 288 13.97 -10.76 7.56
CA ARG A 288 13.87 -9.29 7.41
C ARG A 288 12.57 -8.89 6.71
N THR A 289 12.21 -9.59 5.64
CA THR A 289 10.95 -9.37 4.93
C THR A 289 9.75 -9.56 5.86
N ILE A 290 9.71 -10.65 6.62
CA ILE A 290 8.64 -10.92 7.59
C ILE A 290 8.58 -9.79 8.64
N SER A 291 9.69 -9.47 9.28
CA SER A 291 9.74 -8.41 10.30
C SER A 291 9.33 -7.05 9.74
N SER A 292 9.75 -6.73 8.51
CA SER A 292 9.37 -5.50 7.83
C SER A 292 7.86 -5.43 7.57
N VAL A 293 7.25 -6.54 7.16
CA VAL A 293 5.78 -6.59 6.95
C VAL A 293 5.03 -6.38 8.25
N PHE A 294 5.40 -7.07 9.34
CA PHE A 294 4.76 -6.86 10.63
C PHE A 294 4.91 -5.43 11.15
N ALA A 295 6.09 -4.83 10.96
CA ALA A 295 6.32 -3.43 11.32
C ALA A 295 5.46 -2.44 10.52
N ASN A 296 5.12 -2.77 9.26
CA ASN A 296 4.31 -1.91 8.39
C ASN A 296 2.80 -2.16 8.48
N THR A 297 2.35 -3.28 9.06
CA THR A 297 0.91 -3.58 9.22
C THR A 297 0.26 -2.91 10.44
N ARG A 298 0.97 -2.05 11.13
CA ARG A 298 0.47 -1.18 12.20
C ARG A 298 -0.47 -1.86 13.21
N TYR A 299 0.02 -2.93 13.83
CA TYR A 299 -0.72 -3.69 14.86
C TYR A 299 -1.91 -4.53 14.36
N HIS A 300 -1.94 -4.86 13.07
CA HIS A 300 -2.93 -5.76 12.46
C HIS A 300 -2.27 -7.08 11.99
N PRO A 301 -1.72 -7.90 12.89
CA PRO A 301 -1.07 -9.16 12.52
C PRO A 301 -2.04 -10.15 11.86
N GLU A 302 -3.34 -10.01 12.12
CA GLU A 302 -4.39 -10.82 11.52
C GLU A 302 -4.50 -10.67 10.01
N LYS A 303 -3.99 -9.59 9.43
CA LYS A 303 -3.95 -9.35 7.97
C LYS A 303 -2.78 -10.08 7.29
N VAL A 304 -1.80 -10.57 8.07
CA VAL A 304 -0.58 -11.16 7.55
C VAL A 304 -0.73 -12.67 7.43
N PHE A 305 -0.39 -13.20 6.27
CA PHE A 305 -0.35 -14.64 5.99
C PHE A 305 1.06 -15.00 5.52
N ILE A 306 1.71 -15.91 6.20
CA ILE A 306 3.02 -16.43 5.80
C ILE A 306 2.78 -17.61 4.86
N VAL A 307 3.05 -17.40 3.58
CA VAL A 307 2.88 -18.43 2.55
C VAL A 307 4.22 -19.10 2.29
N ALA A 308 4.37 -20.31 2.82
CA ALA A 308 5.54 -21.14 2.57
C ALA A 308 5.43 -21.75 1.17
N THR A 309 6.10 -21.14 0.22
CA THR A 309 6.10 -21.53 -1.20
C THR A 309 7.13 -22.64 -1.49
N GLN A 310 7.03 -23.26 -2.66
CA GLN A 310 8.02 -24.21 -3.16
C GLN A 310 8.20 -25.45 -2.25
N ILE A 311 7.11 -25.92 -1.62
CA ILE A 311 7.11 -27.16 -0.82
C ILE A 311 7.61 -28.36 -1.63
N ASP A 312 7.36 -28.38 -2.94
CA ASP A 312 7.84 -29.36 -3.89
C ASP A 312 9.38 -29.48 -3.98
N ARG A 313 10.13 -28.47 -3.52
CA ARG A 313 11.60 -28.51 -3.47
C ARG A 313 12.14 -29.37 -2.32
N LEU A 314 11.35 -29.62 -1.29
CA LEU A 314 11.72 -30.50 -0.20
C LEU A 314 11.89 -31.95 -0.69
N ASN A 315 12.79 -32.72 -0.07
CA ASN A 315 13.03 -34.12 -0.47
C ASN A 315 11.85 -35.01 -0.15
N ASN A 316 11.21 -34.80 0.99
CA ASN A 316 9.96 -35.45 1.38
C ASN A 316 9.00 -34.36 1.84
N PRO A 317 8.19 -33.79 0.92
CA PRO A 317 7.42 -32.57 1.20
C PRO A 317 6.59 -32.62 2.48
N GLN A 318 5.88 -33.72 2.73
CA GLN A 318 5.04 -33.87 3.91
C GLN A 318 5.86 -33.92 5.22
N LYS A 319 6.89 -34.77 5.27
CA LYS A 319 7.67 -35.01 6.48
C LYS A 319 8.61 -33.84 6.79
N ASP A 320 9.25 -33.30 5.76
CA ASP A 320 10.22 -32.23 5.93
C ASP A 320 9.51 -30.93 6.27
N TRP A 321 8.33 -30.69 5.65
CA TRP A 321 7.51 -29.53 6.02
C TRP A 321 7.03 -29.60 7.47
N ALA A 322 6.59 -30.76 7.95
CA ALA A 322 6.17 -30.91 9.35
C ALA A 322 7.27 -30.52 10.35
N LYS A 323 8.54 -30.78 10.03
CA LYS A 323 9.68 -30.34 10.84
C LYS A 323 9.94 -28.85 10.70
N GLN A 324 9.99 -28.35 9.48
CA GLN A 324 10.27 -26.96 9.17
C GLN A 324 9.21 -26.04 9.75
N SER A 325 7.93 -26.35 9.57
CA SER A 325 6.83 -25.55 10.10
C SER A 325 6.90 -25.41 11.62
N ALA A 326 7.28 -26.48 12.33
CA ALA A 326 7.47 -26.43 13.78
C ALA A 326 8.59 -25.44 14.20
N GLU A 327 9.68 -25.37 13.42
CA GLU A 327 10.76 -24.38 13.67
C GLU A 327 10.31 -22.97 13.31
N TRP A 328 9.60 -22.79 12.19
CA TRP A 328 9.08 -21.48 11.80
C TRP A 328 8.09 -20.93 12.83
N LEU A 329 7.22 -21.77 13.35
CA LEU A 329 6.24 -21.40 14.37
C LEU A 329 6.87 -20.92 15.66
N LYS A 330 8.07 -21.40 16.04
CA LYS A 330 8.80 -20.87 17.21
C LYS A 330 9.11 -19.38 17.05
N TYR A 331 9.46 -18.96 15.83
CA TYR A 331 9.74 -17.56 15.52
C TYR A 331 8.44 -16.76 15.36
N LEU A 332 7.48 -17.28 14.57
CA LEU A 332 6.26 -16.57 14.24
C LEU A 332 5.33 -16.31 15.42
N LYS A 333 5.42 -17.13 16.50
CA LYS A 333 4.68 -16.92 17.76
C LYS A 333 5.27 -15.80 18.61
N GLY A 334 6.40 -15.23 18.24
CA GLY A 334 7.06 -14.14 18.96
C GLY A 334 6.29 -12.82 18.91
N VAL A 335 6.60 -11.95 19.86
CA VAL A 335 5.98 -10.61 20.04
C VAL A 335 6.16 -9.71 18.82
N ASP A 336 7.27 -9.86 18.10
CA ASP A 336 7.57 -9.08 16.89
C ASP A 336 6.84 -9.60 15.64
N CYS A 337 6.03 -10.65 15.77
CA CYS A 337 5.27 -11.26 14.69
C CYS A 337 3.78 -11.34 15.07
N PHE A 338 3.23 -12.54 15.25
CA PHE A 338 1.80 -12.70 15.54
C PHE A 338 1.43 -12.46 17.01
N ASP A 339 2.35 -12.65 17.94
CA ASP A 339 2.10 -12.64 19.40
C ASP A 339 0.91 -13.53 19.85
N ASP A 340 0.50 -14.44 18.98
CA ASP A 340 -0.60 -15.40 19.16
C ASP A 340 -0.25 -16.73 18.48
N ALA A 341 -0.16 -17.78 19.28
CA ALA A 341 0.21 -19.10 18.79
C ALA A 341 -0.82 -19.69 17.82
N LYS A 342 -2.10 -19.47 18.09
CA LYS A 342 -3.20 -19.97 17.24
C LYS A 342 -3.25 -19.24 15.91
N LEU A 343 -3.09 -17.92 15.94
CA LEU A 343 -3.06 -17.09 14.74
C LEU A 343 -1.84 -17.44 13.87
N ALA A 344 -0.67 -17.62 14.48
CA ALA A 344 0.54 -18.05 13.77
C ALA A 344 0.35 -19.41 13.06
N GLU A 345 -0.27 -20.40 13.75
CA GLU A 345 -0.56 -21.69 13.15
C GLU A 345 -1.58 -21.61 12.01
N GLN A 346 -2.60 -20.79 12.18
CA GLN A 346 -3.64 -20.58 11.16
C GLN A 346 -3.09 -19.82 9.94
N ASN A 347 -2.22 -18.85 10.13
CA ASN A 347 -1.74 -17.99 9.05
C ASN A 347 -0.41 -18.45 8.43
N LEU A 348 0.11 -19.62 8.81
CA LEU A 348 1.21 -20.28 8.12
C LEU A 348 0.66 -21.30 7.10
N ILE A 349 0.79 -21.00 5.82
CA ILE A 349 0.15 -21.71 4.73
C ILE A 349 1.19 -22.33 3.80
N PRO A 350 1.32 -23.67 3.74
CA PRO A 350 2.22 -24.32 2.79
C PRO A 350 1.58 -24.42 1.41
N VAL A 351 2.36 -24.09 0.36
CA VAL A 351 1.88 -24.21 -1.03
C VAL A 351 2.98 -24.64 -2.00
N SER A 352 2.56 -25.33 -3.05
CA SER A 352 3.37 -25.64 -4.22
C SER A 352 2.65 -25.21 -5.49
N GLY A 353 2.87 -23.95 -5.91
CA GLY A 353 2.27 -23.42 -7.14
C GLY A 353 2.83 -24.11 -8.38
N TYR A 354 4.12 -24.49 -8.38
CA TYR A 354 4.74 -25.18 -9.52
C TYR A 354 4.17 -26.57 -9.76
N LEU A 355 4.10 -27.41 -8.71
CA LEU A 355 3.47 -28.72 -8.82
C LEU A 355 2.00 -28.62 -9.22
N TYR A 356 1.27 -27.62 -8.69
CA TYR A 356 -0.11 -27.37 -9.08
C TYR A 356 -0.23 -27.09 -10.59
N ALA A 357 0.58 -26.19 -11.13
CA ALA A 357 0.60 -25.85 -12.55
C ALA A 357 0.93 -27.08 -13.41
N MET A 358 1.94 -27.86 -13.03
CA MET A 358 2.33 -29.09 -13.73
C MET A 358 1.22 -30.14 -13.72
N LEU A 359 0.52 -30.31 -12.60
CA LEU A 359 -0.61 -31.24 -12.50
C LEU A 359 -1.81 -30.76 -13.35
N LYS A 360 -2.01 -29.45 -13.48
CA LYS A 360 -3.06 -28.91 -14.37
C LYS A 360 -2.72 -29.17 -15.83
N LYS A 361 -1.49 -28.94 -16.26
CA LYS A 361 -1.00 -29.23 -17.61
C LYS A 361 -1.00 -30.73 -17.94
N ALA A 362 -0.82 -31.59 -16.95
CA ALA A 362 -0.81 -33.07 -17.16
C ALA A 362 -2.12 -33.65 -17.71
N GLY A 363 -3.19 -32.87 -17.84
CA GLY A 363 -4.41 -33.22 -18.58
C GLY A 363 -4.32 -32.92 -20.07
N ASP A 364 -3.36 -32.06 -20.49
CA ASP A 364 -3.04 -31.72 -21.85
C ASP A 364 -1.71 -32.39 -22.29
N SER A 365 -1.19 -32.06 -23.47
CA SER A 365 0.11 -32.62 -23.92
C SER A 365 1.26 -31.91 -23.19
N LEU A 366 1.98 -32.61 -22.32
CA LEU A 366 3.25 -32.17 -21.75
C LEU A 366 4.38 -32.40 -22.78
N SER A 367 5.38 -31.53 -22.78
CA SER A 367 6.64 -31.76 -23.46
C SER A 367 7.45 -32.85 -22.75
N ASP A 368 8.48 -33.38 -23.43
CA ASP A 368 9.35 -34.40 -22.82
C ASP A 368 10.07 -33.89 -21.57
N ASP A 369 10.52 -32.63 -21.60
CA ASP A 369 11.17 -31.95 -20.47
C ASP A 369 10.18 -31.78 -19.29
N GLU A 370 8.95 -31.33 -19.56
CA GLU A 370 7.91 -31.18 -18.55
C GLU A 370 7.52 -32.53 -17.95
N THR A 371 7.48 -33.57 -18.76
CA THR A 371 7.22 -34.96 -18.30
C THR A 371 8.29 -35.42 -17.34
N PHE A 372 9.58 -35.21 -17.68
CA PHE A 372 10.70 -35.59 -16.82
C PHE A 372 10.69 -34.80 -15.50
N GLU A 373 10.39 -33.50 -15.55
CA GLU A 373 10.25 -32.69 -14.35
C GLU A 373 9.10 -33.14 -13.46
N LEU A 374 7.94 -33.47 -14.06
CA LEU A 374 6.79 -34.00 -13.32
C LEU A 374 7.10 -35.33 -12.67
N GLU A 375 7.78 -36.25 -13.37
CA GLU A 375 8.22 -37.52 -12.78
C GLU A 375 9.15 -37.33 -11.58
N SER A 376 10.08 -36.37 -11.68
CA SER A 376 10.96 -35.99 -10.57
C SER A 376 10.16 -35.50 -9.36
N LEU A 377 9.17 -34.63 -9.57
CA LEU A 377 8.29 -34.12 -8.51
C LEU A 377 7.46 -35.26 -7.89
N LEU A 378 6.84 -36.11 -8.71
CA LEU A 378 6.02 -37.24 -8.26
C LEU A 378 6.83 -38.25 -7.40
N SER A 379 8.12 -38.44 -7.72
CA SER A 379 9.01 -39.33 -6.96
C SER A 379 9.12 -38.93 -5.49
N LYS A 380 9.07 -37.63 -5.18
CA LYS A 380 9.11 -37.07 -3.80
C LYS A 380 7.86 -37.44 -3.00
N TYR A 381 6.74 -37.65 -3.68
CA TYR A 381 5.48 -38.14 -3.09
C TYR A 381 5.36 -39.66 -3.19
N ARG A 382 6.38 -40.35 -3.72
CA ARG A 382 6.41 -41.82 -3.94
C ARG A 382 5.32 -42.30 -4.90
N ILE A 383 4.99 -41.49 -5.90
CA ILE A 383 4.00 -41.78 -6.92
C ILE A 383 4.72 -41.97 -8.25
N ARG A 384 4.30 -42.99 -9.01
CA ARG A 384 4.77 -43.23 -10.38
C ARG A 384 3.88 -42.50 -11.38
N MET A 385 4.43 -42.12 -12.51
CA MET A 385 3.66 -41.45 -13.58
C MET A 385 2.44 -42.29 -14.03
N SER A 386 2.58 -43.60 -14.10
CA SER A 386 1.48 -44.53 -14.44
C SER A 386 0.28 -44.47 -13.47
N SER A 387 0.50 -44.04 -12.22
CA SER A 387 -0.55 -43.92 -11.19
C SER A 387 -1.08 -42.47 -11.07
N LEU A 388 -0.59 -41.57 -11.91
CA LEU A 388 -0.97 -40.17 -11.85
C LEU A 388 -2.49 -39.94 -12.07
N PRO A 389 -3.17 -40.57 -13.05
CA PRO A 389 -4.61 -40.35 -13.26
C PRO A 389 -5.45 -40.61 -12.01
N GLU A 390 -5.11 -41.67 -11.26
CA GLU A 390 -5.84 -42.07 -10.04
C GLU A 390 -5.49 -41.20 -8.83
N ARG A 391 -4.31 -40.59 -8.82
CA ARG A 391 -3.76 -39.86 -7.69
C ARG A 391 -3.75 -38.34 -7.91
N ARG A 392 -4.15 -37.87 -9.08
CA ARG A 392 -4.08 -36.45 -9.46
C ARG A 392 -4.82 -35.52 -8.49
N ASP A 393 -6.05 -35.87 -8.14
CA ASP A 393 -6.84 -35.05 -7.22
C ASP A 393 -6.23 -34.99 -5.82
N TRP A 394 -5.75 -36.14 -5.33
CA TRP A 394 -5.04 -36.18 -4.06
C TRP A 394 -3.76 -35.31 -4.11
N LEU A 395 -3.00 -35.34 -5.20
CA LEU A 395 -1.82 -34.50 -5.39
C LEU A 395 -2.19 -33.02 -5.45
N LEU A 396 -3.26 -32.66 -6.13
CA LEU A 396 -3.76 -31.29 -6.18
C LEU A 396 -4.11 -30.76 -4.77
N GLU A 397 -4.67 -31.60 -3.90
CA GLU A 397 -4.86 -31.25 -2.49
C GLU A 397 -3.52 -31.06 -1.75
N GLN A 398 -2.51 -31.93 -2.04
CA GLN A 398 -1.19 -31.80 -1.41
C GLN A 398 -0.43 -30.54 -1.83
N THR A 399 -0.81 -29.89 -2.94
CA THR A 399 -0.21 -28.60 -3.33
C THR A 399 -0.58 -27.47 -2.40
N GLY A 400 -1.62 -27.60 -1.58
CA GLY A 400 -2.14 -26.57 -0.70
C GLY A 400 -2.91 -25.43 -1.40
N ILE A 401 -2.83 -25.35 -2.74
CA ILE A 401 -3.46 -24.25 -3.51
C ILE A 401 -4.99 -24.29 -3.39
N ARG A 402 -5.62 -25.46 -3.56
CA ARG A 402 -7.09 -25.58 -3.43
C ARG A 402 -7.58 -25.21 -2.03
N CYS A 403 -6.90 -25.70 -1.01
CA CYS A 403 -7.21 -25.37 0.39
C CYS A 403 -7.07 -23.85 0.64
N PHE A 404 -6.01 -23.27 0.13
CA PHE A 404 -5.78 -21.84 0.26
C PHE A 404 -6.83 -21.01 -0.48
N MET A 405 -7.20 -21.35 -1.72
CA MET A 405 -8.28 -20.69 -2.46
C MET A 405 -9.62 -20.75 -1.73
N HIS A 406 -9.97 -21.95 -1.23
CA HIS A 406 -11.20 -22.12 -0.45
C HIS A 406 -11.19 -21.22 0.81
N ARG A 407 -10.09 -21.22 1.53
CA ARG A 407 -9.93 -20.37 2.71
C ARG A 407 -9.97 -18.88 2.37
N LEU A 408 -9.36 -18.49 1.25
CA LEU A 408 -9.39 -17.11 0.76
C LEU A 408 -10.82 -16.64 0.50
N GLN A 409 -11.61 -17.44 -0.20
CA GLN A 409 -13.00 -17.10 -0.54
C GLN A 409 -13.93 -17.10 0.67
N THR A 410 -13.82 -18.11 1.54
CA THR A 410 -14.79 -18.32 2.64
C THR A 410 -14.43 -17.57 3.92
N GLU A 411 -13.16 -17.51 4.28
CA GLU A 411 -12.73 -16.93 5.55
C GLU A 411 -12.12 -15.55 5.37
N ILE A 412 -11.11 -15.44 4.49
CA ILE A 412 -10.32 -14.21 4.38
C ILE A 412 -11.19 -13.08 3.83
N VAL A 413 -11.81 -13.26 2.68
CA VAL A 413 -12.64 -12.21 2.06
C VAL A 413 -13.83 -11.83 2.95
N THR A 414 -14.50 -12.79 3.56
CA THR A 414 -15.69 -12.52 4.40
C THR A 414 -15.30 -11.83 5.71
N LYS A 415 -14.34 -12.38 6.45
CA LYS A 415 -13.89 -11.83 7.72
C LYS A 415 -13.27 -10.44 7.55
N TYR A 416 -12.51 -10.24 6.46
CA TYR A 416 -11.86 -8.95 6.22
C TYR A 416 -12.80 -7.88 5.70
N ARG A 417 -13.92 -8.20 5.10
CA ARG A 417 -14.97 -7.21 4.85
C ARG A 417 -15.44 -6.55 6.15
N GLU A 418 -15.60 -7.33 7.21
CA GLU A 418 -15.98 -6.79 8.52
C GLU A 418 -14.84 -5.94 9.12
N LEU A 419 -13.61 -6.45 9.08
CA LEU A 419 -12.44 -5.71 9.56
C LEU A 419 -12.18 -4.45 8.73
N TYR A 420 -12.30 -4.52 7.41
CA TYR A 420 -12.16 -3.37 6.52
C TYR A 420 -13.18 -2.28 6.83
N ARG A 421 -14.44 -2.65 7.08
CA ARG A 421 -15.47 -1.70 7.50
C ARG A 421 -15.13 -1.04 8.84
N SER A 422 -14.62 -1.81 9.79
CA SER A 422 -14.13 -1.29 11.07
C SER A 422 -12.95 -0.33 10.87
N ASP A 423 -11.97 -0.72 10.08
CA ASP A 423 -10.80 0.11 9.75
C ASP A 423 -11.19 1.44 9.08
N ILE A 424 -12.15 1.38 8.13
CA ILE A 424 -12.66 2.61 7.50
C ILE A 424 -13.33 3.52 8.53
N ALA A 425 -14.10 2.96 9.45
CA ALA A 425 -14.76 3.75 10.47
C ALA A 425 -13.78 4.40 11.44
N GLU A 426 -12.77 3.67 11.89
CA GLU A 426 -11.71 4.21 12.75
C GLU A 426 -10.91 5.30 12.02
N ALA A 427 -10.51 5.03 10.75
CA ALA A 427 -9.82 6.00 9.93
C ALA A 427 -10.67 7.26 9.64
N TYR A 428 -11.98 7.08 9.44
CA TYR A 428 -12.91 8.19 9.28
C TYR A 428 -13.02 9.01 10.56
N GLN A 429 -13.12 8.37 11.72
CA GLN A 429 -13.13 9.07 13.02
C GLN A 429 -11.85 9.86 13.23
N ALA A 430 -10.69 9.25 13.01
CA ALA A 430 -9.39 9.93 13.12
C ALA A 430 -9.28 11.13 12.17
N CYS A 431 -9.71 10.96 10.92
CA CYS A 431 -9.74 12.04 9.93
C CYS A 431 -10.68 13.16 10.36
N ARG A 432 -11.86 12.84 10.87
CA ARG A 432 -12.82 13.79 11.41
C ARG A 432 -12.25 14.59 12.57
N ASP A 433 -11.65 13.90 13.54
CA ASP A 433 -11.09 14.55 14.74
C ASP A 433 -9.92 15.47 14.38
N ASP A 434 -9.09 15.10 13.41
CA ASP A 434 -8.03 15.96 12.86
C ASP A 434 -8.61 17.17 12.12
N LEU A 435 -9.65 16.99 11.31
CA LEU A 435 -10.35 18.08 10.65
C LEU A 435 -10.98 19.05 11.65
N MET A 436 -11.63 18.52 12.69
CA MET A 436 -12.22 19.34 13.75
C MET A 436 -11.16 20.13 14.51
N ARG A 437 -9.98 19.54 14.76
CA ARG A 437 -8.85 20.21 15.39
C ARG A 437 -8.36 21.36 14.50
N SER A 438 -8.11 21.09 13.22
CA SER A 438 -7.66 22.11 12.25
C SER A 438 -8.67 23.24 12.10
N LEU A 439 -9.98 22.95 12.07
CA LEU A 439 -11.03 23.97 11.99
C LEU A 439 -11.13 24.78 13.27
N ASN A 440 -10.96 24.19 14.44
CA ASN A 440 -10.91 24.92 15.71
C ASN A 440 -9.69 25.83 15.77
N GLU A 441 -8.53 25.40 15.30
CA GLU A 441 -7.32 26.24 15.20
C GLU A 441 -7.57 27.45 14.28
N ILE A 442 -8.18 27.23 13.10
CA ILE A 442 -8.57 28.32 12.19
C ILE A 442 -9.54 29.27 12.88
N ARG A 443 -10.58 28.75 13.55
CA ARG A 443 -11.57 29.54 14.26
C ARG A 443 -10.90 30.39 15.34
N THR A 444 -10.10 29.80 16.19
CA THR A 444 -9.40 30.54 17.27
C THR A 444 -8.49 31.61 16.70
N GLY A 445 -7.74 31.31 15.63
CA GLY A 445 -6.90 32.28 14.96
C GLY A 445 -7.71 33.45 14.36
N GLN A 446 -8.88 33.16 13.78
CA GLN A 446 -9.77 34.23 13.26
C GLN A 446 -10.39 35.06 14.38
N GLU A 447 -10.80 34.45 15.49
CA GLU A 447 -11.31 35.16 16.69
C GLU A 447 -10.24 36.07 17.29
N GLU A 448 -8.96 35.60 17.34
CA GLU A 448 -7.82 36.43 17.76
C GLU A 448 -7.61 37.62 16.83
N ILE A 449 -7.64 37.40 15.51
CA ILE A 449 -7.52 38.49 14.50
C ILE A 449 -8.64 39.50 14.67
N ILE A 450 -9.88 39.07 14.86
CA ILE A 450 -11.04 39.94 15.10
C ILE A 450 -10.85 40.77 16.39
N THR A 451 -10.35 40.12 17.43
CA THR A 451 -10.10 40.76 18.73
C THR A 451 -8.99 41.83 18.61
N ILE A 452 -7.88 41.45 17.92
CA ILE A 452 -6.76 42.38 17.67
C ILE A 452 -7.21 43.55 16.81
N SER A 453 -8.04 43.34 15.78
CA SER A 453 -8.53 44.42 14.92
C SER A 453 -9.46 45.45 15.63
N ARG A 454 -9.99 45.08 16.79
CA ARG A 454 -10.83 45.95 17.64
C ARG A 454 -10.05 46.74 18.70
N GLN A 455 -8.75 46.48 18.84
CA GLN A 455 -7.88 47.10 19.84
C GLN A 455 -7.14 48.32 19.30
N SER A 456 -6.59 49.16 20.22
CA SER A 456 -5.72 50.28 19.87
C SER A 456 -4.42 49.80 19.19
N ILE A 457 -3.75 50.69 18.47
CA ILE A 457 -2.48 50.40 17.78
C ILE A 457 -1.41 49.90 18.76
N GLU A 458 -1.42 50.34 19.99
CA GLU A 458 -0.48 49.91 21.03
C GLU A 458 -0.74 48.47 21.48
N ASP A 459 -2.01 48.09 21.68
CA ASP A 459 -2.41 46.73 22.03
C ASP A 459 -2.11 45.76 20.86
N ILE A 460 -2.30 46.21 19.63
CA ILE A 460 -1.96 45.43 18.43
C ILE A 460 -0.46 45.16 18.37
N LYS A 461 0.38 46.14 18.65
CA LYS A 461 1.84 45.96 18.70
C LYS A 461 2.25 44.97 19.78
N LYS A 462 1.72 45.11 21.00
CA LYS A 462 2.01 44.23 22.12
C LYS A 462 1.65 42.75 21.81
N LYS A 463 0.45 42.51 21.28
CA LYS A 463 0.02 41.16 20.92
C LYS A 463 0.80 40.57 19.75
N ARG A 464 1.20 41.38 18.78
CA ARG A 464 2.11 40.92 17.71
C ARG A 464 3.42 40.37 18.28
N ASP A 465 3.98 41.10 19.23
CA ASP A 465 5.25 40.73 19.84
C ASP A 465 5.11 39.47 20.70
N GLU A 466 3.98 39.30 21.40
CA GLU A 466 3.61 38.08 22.13
C GLU A 466 3.42 36.88 21.18
N CYS A 467 2.76 37.07 20.03
CA CYS A 467 2.60 36.03 19.01
C CYS A 467 3.94 35.62 18.39
N LEU A 468 4.84 36.57 18.15
CA LEU A 468 6.18 36.27 17.65
C LEU A 468 7.00 35.46 18.65
N ALA A 469 6.91 35.78 19.95
CA ALA A 469 7.57 35.00 21.00
C ALA A 469 7.05 33.54 21.06
N ARG A 470 5.73 33.36 20.99
CA ARG A 470 5.13 32.00 20.93
C ARG A 470 5.56 31.22 19.69
N LEU A 471 5.71 31.88 18.55
CA LEU A 471 6.19 31.26 17.32
C LEU A 471 7.64 30.78 17.45
N GLU A 472 8.49 31.55 18.11
CA GLU A 472 9.88 31.13 18.35
C GLU A 472 9.95 29.94 19.31
N THR A 473 9.18 29.94 20.42
CA THR A 473 9.10 28.80 21.33
C THR A 473 8.64 27.52 20.59
N ALA A 474 7.58 27.63 19.77
CA ALA A 474 7.10 26.48 18.99
C ALA A 474 8.11 25.96 17.95
N LYS A 475 8.96 26.83 17.40
CA LYS A 475 10.07 26.42 16.51
C LYS A 475 11.17 25.69 17.30
N GLU A 476 11.46 26.13 18.50
CA GLU A 476 12.44 25.48 19.39
C GLU A 476 11.95 24.09 19.81
N ASP A 477 10.67 23.99 20.24
CA ASP A 477 10.03 22.71 20.60
C ASP A 477 10.04 21.73 19.42
N ARG A 478 9.71 22.21 18.23
CA ARG A 478 9.78 21.41 17.00
C ARG A 478 11.20 20.90 16.74
N LYS A 479 12.20 21.78 16.90
CA LYS A 479 13.61 21.40 16.70
C LYS A 479 14.04 20.36 17.72
N ALA A 480 13.65 20.51 18.97
CA ALA A 480 13.91 19.53 20.04
C ALA A 480 13.25 18.17 19.74
N LEU A 481 12.00 18.19 19.22
CA LEU A 481 11.29 16.99 18.83
C LEU A 481 11.96 16.28 17.63
N ASP A 482 12.39 17.05 16.64
CA ASP A 482 13.11 16.54 15.47
C ASP A 482 14.46 15.90 15.90
N GLU A 483 15.15 16.50 16.88
CA GLU A 483 16.37 15.95 17.46
C GLU A 483 16.11 14.64 18.23
N GLN A 484 15.01 14.58 19.00
CA GLN A 484 14.59 13.35 19.70
C GLN A 484 14.22 12.24 18.71
N ILE A 485 13.48 12.55 17.64
CA ILE A 485 13.15 11.61 16.57
C ILE A 485 14.43 11.09 15.90
N LYS A 486 15.40 11.97 15.64
CA LYS A 486 16.67 11.59 15.05
C LYS A 486 17.48 10.69 15.97
N SER A 487 17.48 10.97 17.29
CA SER A 487 18.12 10.14 18.31
C SER A 487 17.46 8.77 18.42
N LEU A 488 16.12 8.71 18.45
CA LEU A 488 15.36 7.47 18.47
C LEU A 488 15.61 6.61 17.24
N ARG A 489 15.62 7.24 16.06
CA ARG A 489 15.97 6.54 14.79
C ARG A 489 17.40 5.97 14.85
N GLY A 490 18.34 6.73 15.40
CA GLY A 490 19.73 6.26 15.60
C GLY A 490 19.81 5.06 16.56
N SER A 491 19.09 5.13 17.66
CA SER A 491 19.03 4.05 18.66
C SER A 491 18.35 2.78 18.10
N LEU A 492 17.25 2.95 17.35
CA LEU A 492 16.57 1.85 16.66
C LEU A 492 17.47 1.19 15.61
N LYS A 493 18.16 2.01 14.80
CA LYS A 493 19.11 1.50 13.81
C LYS A 493 20.23 0.69 14.47
N LYS A 494 20.82 1.23 15.54
CA LYS A 494 21.88 0.53 16.31
C LYS A 494 21.34 -0.78 16.90
N ARG A 495 20.11 -0.77 17.47
CA ARG A 495 19.50 -1.97 18.02
C ARG A 495 19.18 -3.02 16.96
N MET A 496 18.75 -2.59 15.76
CA MET A 496 18.57 -3.49 14.62
C MET A 496 19.89 -4.10 14.16
N GLU A 497 20.97 -3.31 14.11
CA GLU A 497 22.31 -3.80 13.76
C GLU A 497 22.79 -4.83 14.82
N GLU A 498 22.66 -4.52 16.12
CA GLU A 498 22.98 -5.44 17.23
C GLU A 498 22.18 -6.75 17.14
N LEU A 499 20.86 -6.67 16.91
CA LEU A 499 20.01 -7.86 16.73
C LEU A 499 20.39 -8.67 15.49
N THR A 500 20.75 -8.00 14.41
CA THR A 500 21.20 -8.65 13.18
C THR A 500 22.52 -9.40 13.43
N GLU A 501 23.47 -8.78 14.15
CA GLU A 501 24.73 -9.43 14.53
C GLU A 501 24.50 -10.60 15.51
N GLU A 502 23.56 -10.46 16.45
CA GLU A 502 23.22 -11.52 17.40
C GLU A 502 22.56 -12.71 16.70
N ILE A 503 21.67 -12.47 15.75
CA ILE A 503 21.05 -13.49 14.89
C ILE A 503 22.11 -14.19 14.01
N MET A 504 23.00 -13.41 13.42
CA MET A 504 24.11 -13.98 12.62
C MET A 504 25.08 -14.83 13.48
N ARG A 505 25.26 -14.46 14.74
CA ARG A 505 26.16 -15.18 15.66
C ARG A 505 25.49 -16.43 16.27
N THR A 506 24.17 -16.41 16.48
CA THR A 506 23.41 -17.55 17.01
C THR A 506 22.90 -18.51 15.94
N GLY A 507 22.82 -18.07 14.67
CA GLY A 507 22.43 -18.90 13.51
C GLY A 507 23.56 -19.67 12.83
N GLY A 508 24.73 -19.70 13.42
CA GLY A 508 25.94 -20.38 12.90
C GLY A 508 26.26 -21.68 13.64
N VAL A 509 25.21 -22.48 14.02
CA VAL A 509 25.38 -23.85 14.50
C VAL A 509 24.50 -24.78 13.68
#